data_f4956bb21ae0ecbb68b694a5beea7c28
#
_entry.id   f4956bb21ae0ecbb68b694a5beea7c28
#
_cell.length_a   1.000
_cell.length_b   1.000
_cell.length_c   1.000
_cell.angle_alpha   90.00
_cell.angle_beta   90.00
_cell.angle_gamma   90.00
#
_symmetry.space_group_name_H-M   'P 1'
#
loop_
_entity.id
_entity.type
_entity.pdbx_description
1 polymer ?
#
loop_
_entity_poly.entity_id
_entity_poly.type
_entity_poly.pdbx_seq_one_letter_code
_entity_poly.pdbx_strand_id
1 'polypeptide(L)'
;SGRSYDNERRRMESWLGDYMSFRQTESGKNVFLAIDSRTSAHNPLYQAWKVKSFTDGDITLHFILFDILYDPAVCMSLREIQERVDREYLSSFDAPMTFDESTLRKKLGEYAVLGLLATEKQGRSVLYRRSASHDLSAWTDAVSFFTEAGIAGVIGSYLIDRENEVLESCFQFKHHYITHALETDVLCLLFEAMSNKSAVVITNYSRRAGEEREWEVVPLKIFVSVQSGRRHLLCYNRRFRKTVSYRLDYITSVKLGQPCADFNELRTRLNEKQKHMWGVVCDDRNDPALEHVEFTLHIPDDEAHIWNRLEREKRCGSVTTVDAHTARFEADVYDTMEMVPWIRTFLCRITELHFSNKAAETLFKDDFSAMCRLYGVGGEEA
;
A
#
# COMPACT_ATOMS: atom_id res chain seq x y z
N SER A 1 5.56 -2.61 36.91
CA SER A 1 5.22 -3.81 37.71
C SER A 1 5.00 -4.99 36.78
N GLY A 2 5.24 -6.25 37.22
CA GLY A 2 5.02 -7.45 36.41
C GLY A 2 3.60 -7.54 35.85
N ARG A 3 2.61 -7.12 36.61
CA ARG A 3 1.21 -7.10 36.21
C ARG A 3 0.94 -6.13 35.03
N SER A 4 1.63 -5.02 34.95
CA SER A 4 1.56 -4.08 33.84
C SER A 4 2.17 -4.69 32.57
N TYR A 5 3.33 -5.35 32.70
CA TYR A 5 3.98 -6.04 31.59
C TYR A 5 3.11 -7.16 31.01
N ASP A 6 2.51 -8.01 31.85
CA ASP A 6 1.66 -9.10 31.40
C ASP A 6 0.40 -8.61 30.69
N ASN A 7 -0.18 -7.49 31.14
CA ASN A 7 -1.33 -6.88 30.48
C ASN A 7 -0.95 -6.34 29.09
N GLU A 8 0.16 -5.62 28.98
CA GLU A 8 0.61 -5.09 27.67
C GLU A 8 1.04 -6.23 26.74
N ARG A 9 1.71 -7.26 27.25
CA ARG A 9 2.05 -8.44 26.46
C ARG A 9 0.81 -9.11 25.89
N ARG A 10 -0.21 -9.43 26.72
CA ARG A 10 -1.47 -10.04 26.25
C ARG A 10 -2.18 -9.17 25.23
N ARG A 11 -2.13 -7.87 25.41
CA ARG A 11 -2.69 -6.91 24.48
C ARG A 11 -1.97 -6.96 23.12
N MET A 12 -0.64 -7.01 23.12
CA MET A 12 0.14 -7.18 21.89
C MET A 12 -0.10 -8.56 21.26
N GLU A 13 -0.14 -9.62 22.03
CA GLU A 13 -0.42 -11.00 21.57
C GLU A 13 -1.77 -11.09 20.85
N SER A 14 -2.78 -10.33 21.29
CA SER A 14 -4.11 -10.35 20.66
C SER A 14 -4.11 -9.74 19.24
N TRP A 15 -3.11 -8.95 18.90
CA TRP A 15 -3.00 -8.26 17.59
C TRP A 15 -1.91 -8.82 16.70
N LEU A 16 -0.79 -9.16 17.33
CA LEU A 16 0.46 -9.51 16.66
C LEU A 16 0.94 -10.92 17.04
N GLY A 17 0.08 -11.75 17.61
CA GLY A 17 0.43 -13.08 18.10
C GLY A 17 1.10 -13.95 17.05
N ASP A 18 0.63 -13.89 15.81
CA ASP A 18 1.21 -14.61 14.66
C ASP A 18 2.63 -14.16 14.31
N TYR A 19 3.03 -12.97 14.76
CA TYR A 19 4.35 -12.38 14.51
C TYR A 19 5.22 -12.37 15.76
N MET A 20 4.70 -12.84 16.92
CA MET A 20 5.43 -12.89 18.18
C MET A 20 6.19 -14.19 18.31
N SER A 21 7.45 -14.09 18.63
CA SER A 21 8.33 -15.20 18.92
C SER A 21 9.11 -14.94 20.20
N PHE A 22 9.72 -15.97 20.76
CA PHE A 22 10.54 -15.81 21.96
C PHE A 22 11.82 -16.61 21.86
N ARG A 23 12.87 -16.14 22.55
CA ARG A 23 14.10 -16.88 22.79
C ARG A 23 14.29 -17.02 24.28
N GLN A 24 14.65 -18.22 24.69
CA GLN A 24 15.06 -18.48 26.08
C GLN A 24 16.53 -18.08 26.21
N THR A 25 16.84 -17.23 27.18
CA THR A 25 18.20 -16.81 27.52
C THR A 25 18.46 -17.14 28.99
N GLU A 26 19.72 -17.06 29.42
CA GLU A 26 20.07 -17.26 30.84
C GLU A 26 19.39 -16.26 31.77
N SER A 27 19.10 -15.07 31.25
CA SER A 27 18.38 -14.00 31.99
C SER A 27 16.86 -14.10 31.92
N GLY A 28 16.31 -15.12 31.21
CA GLY A 28 14.87 -15.34 31.08
C GLY A 28 14.35 -15.42 29.66
N LYS A 29 13.05 -15.25 29.49
CA LYS A 29 12.36 -15.33 28.20
C LYS A 29 12.30 -13.94 27.54
N ASN A 30 13.02 -13.78 26.44
CA ASN A 30 12.95 -12.58 25.61
C ASN A 30 11.91 -12.74 24.50
N VAL A 31 10.92 -11.85 24.48
CA VAL A 31 9.87 -11.80 23.45
C VAL A 31 10.27 -10.78 22.40
N PHE A 32 10.12 -11.14 21.13
CA PHE A 32 10.39 -10.24 20.01
C PHE A 32 9.33 -10.39 18.93
N LEU A 33 9.20 -9.34 18.11
CA LEU A 33 8.33 -9.31 16.94
C LEU A 33 9.17 -9.57 15.69
N ALA A 34 8.73 -10.55 14.88
CA ALA A 34 9.28 -10.83 13.57
C ALA A 34 8.19 -10.58 12.52
N ILE A 35 8.10 -9.35 12.05
CA ILE A 35 7.14 -8.95 11.03
C ILE A 35 7.85 -8.90 9.70
N ASP A 36 7.47 -9.78 8.79
CA ASP A 36 7.87 -9.70 7.39
C ASP A 36 6.75 -9.02 6.58
N SER A 37 6.91 -7.73 6.33
CA SER A 37 5.95 -6.93 5.57
C SER A 37 5.79 -7.38 4.11
N ARG A 38 6.67 -8.25 3.61
CA ARG A 38 6.62 -8.79 2.24
C ARG A 38 5.64 -9.94 2.11
N THR A 39 5.50 -10.73 3.16
CA THR A 39 4.59 -11.88 3.20
C THR A 39 3.19 -11.50 3.71
N SER A 40 3.07 -10.33 4.31
CA SER A 40 1.80 -9.82 4.81
C SER A 40 1.11 -8.98 3.73
N ALA A 41 -0.11 -9.34 3.36
CA ALA A 41 -0.94 -8.57 2.45
C ALA A 41 -1.29 -7.18 3.01
N HIS A 42 -1.19 -7.01 4.33
CA HIS A 42 -1.45 -5.77 5.05
C HIS A 42 -0.36 -5.55 6.09
N ASN A 43 -0.05 -4.27 6.37
CA ASN A 43 0.84 -3.95 7.49
C ASN A 43 0.21 -4.44 8.81
N PRO A 44 0.80 -5.42 9.51
CA PRO A 44 0.20 -5.98 10.72
C PRO A 44 0.11 -4.97 11.86
N LEU A 45 0.91 -3.91 11.87
CA LEU A 45 0.79 -2.80 12.82
C LEU A 45 -0.53 -2.05 12.69
N TYR A 46 -1.20 -2.15 11.54
CA TYR A 46 -2.54 -1.60 11.37
C TYR A 46 -3.55 -2.25 12.32
N GLN A 47 -3.46 -3.55 12.56
CA GLN A 47 -4.32 -4.23 13.53
C GLN A 47 -4.07 -3.71 14.95
N ALA A 48 -2.81 -3.49 15.33
CA ALA A 48 -2.46 -2.89 16.61
C ALA A 48 -3.05 -1.48 16.78
N TRP A 49 -3.01 -0.68 15.72
CA TRP A 49 -3.60 0.64 15.70
C TRP A 49 -5.15 0.59 15.75
N LYS A 50 -5.77 -0.28 14.97
CA LYS A 50 -7.22 -0.49 14.93
C LYS A 50 -7.79 -0.90 16.29
N VAL A 51 -7.14 -1.85 16.96
CA VAL A 51 -7.61 -2.36 18.27
C VAL A 51 -7.43 -1.32 19.39
N LYS A 52 -6.45 -0.43 19.27
CA LYS A 52 -6.24 0.56 20.33
C LYS A 52 -7.38 1.57 20.42
N SER A 53 -8.18 1.78 19.34
CA SER A 53 -8.72 3.09 19.32
C SER A 53 -10.05 3.34 18.70
N PHE A 54 -10.41 2.72 17.63
CA PHE A 54 -11.58 3.22 16.91
C PHE A 54 -12.48 2.07 16.50
N THR A 55 -13.53 1.87 17.26
CA THR A 55 -14.69 1.13 16.78
C THR A 55 -15.35 1.93 15.63
N ASP A 56 -16.17 1.27 14.84
CA ASP A 56 -16.93 1.96 13.80
C ASP A 56 -17.77 3.11 14.39
N GLY A 57 -18.30 2.92 15.60
CA GLY A 57 -18.99 3.97 16.36
C GLY A 57 -18.10 5.16 16.74
N ASP A 58 -16.84 4.92 17.13
CA ASP A 58 -15.89 6.01 17.43
C ASP A 58 -15.58 6.84 16.20
N ILE A 59 -15.40 6.19 15.04
CA ILE A 59 -15.13 6.87 13.77
C ILE A 59 -16.34 7.68 13.34
N THR A 60 -17.51 7.07 13.35
CA THR A 60 -18.78 7.72 12.99
C THR A 60 -19.03 8.95 13.88
N LEU A 61 -18.90 8.77 15.19
CA LEU A 61 -19.09 9.85 16.14
C LEU A 61 -18.09 11.00 15.97
N HIS A 62 -16.81 10.67 15.62
CA HIS A 62 -15.80 11.68 15.32
C HIS A 62 -16.25 12.61 14.20
N PHE A 63 -16.65 12.06 13.07
CA PHE A 63 -17.08 12.86 11.92
C PHE A 63 -18.35 13.65 12.22
N ILE A 64 -19.34 13.03 12.87
CA ILE A 64 -20.59 13.71 13.26
C ILE A 64 -20.30 14.92 14.17
N LEU A 65 -19.50 14.73 15.21
CA LEU A 65 -19.20 15.81 16.17
C LEU A 65 -18.46 16.97 15.51
N PHE A 66 -17.51 16.70 14.62
CA PHE A 66 -16.76 17.76 13.91
C PHE A 66 -17.55 18.39 12.76
N ASP A 67 -18.59 17.74 12.26
CA ASP A 67 -19.53 18.35 11.34
C ASP A 67 -20.52 19.26 12.08
N ILE A 68 -21.08 18.81 13.20
CA ILE A 68 -21.93 19.65 14.06
C ILE A 68 -21.21 20.88 14.55
N LEU A 69 -19.95 20.75 14.96
CA LEU A 69 -19.12 21.82 15.50
C LEU A 69 -18.14 22.35 14.44
N TYR A 70 -18.54 22.35 13.17
CA TYR A 70 -17.70 22.78 12.05
C TYR A 70 -17.21 24.22 12.21
N ASP A 71 -18.14 25.13 12.57
CA ASP A 71 -17.82 26.55 12.77
C ASP A 71 -17.35 26.79 14.24
N PRO A 72 -16.14 27.33 14.49
CA PRO A 72 -15.70 27.69 15.83
C PRO A 72 -16.59 28.68 16.59
N ALA A 73 -17.46 29.40 15.87
CA ALA A 73 -18.46 30.29 16.49
C ALA A 73 -19.66 29.52 17.09
N VAL A 74 -19.89 28.29 16.62
CA VAL A 74 -20.95 27.42 17.14
C VAL A 74 -20.55 26.85 18.48
N CYS A 75 -21.35 27.15 19.52
CA CYS A 75 -21.14 26.68 20.87
C CYS A 75 -22.39 25.97 21.36
N MET A 76 -22.26 24.69 21.74
CA MET A 76 -23.42 23.83 22.07
C MET A 76 -23.20 23.04 23.33
N SER A 77 -24.28 22.83 24.11
CA SER A 77 -24.28 21.92 25.25
C SER A 77 -24.31 20.45 24.81
N LEU A 78 -23.94 19.55 25.71
CA LEU A 78 -24.01 18.10 25.47
C LEU A 78 -25.39 17.67 25.00
N ARG A 79 -26.45 18.24 25.59
CA ARG A 79 -27.84 17.89 25.24
C ARG A 79 -28.19 18.34 23.81
N GLU A 80 -27.82 19.55 23.41
CA GLU A 80 -28.06 20.06 22.06
C GLU A 80 -27.29 19.24 21.02
N ILE A 81 -26.04 18.85 21.33
CA ILE A 81 -25.25 17.97 20.47
C ILE A 81 -25.92 16.61 20.33
N GLN A 82 -26.40 16.00 21.42
CA GLN A 82 -27.08 14.73 21.39
C GLN A 82 -28.36 14.78 20.55
N GLU A 83 -29.20 15.80 20.75
CA GLU A 83 -30.42 16.00 19.97
C GLU A 83 -30.13 16.13 18.46
N ARG A 84 -29.01 16.78 18.08
CA ARG A 84 -28.61 16.88 16.68
C ARG A 84 -28.06 15.54 16.14
N VAL A 85 -27.24 14.84 16.91
CA VAL A 85 -26.72 13.51 16.54
C VAL A 85 -27.89 12.58 16.21
N ASP A 86 -28.88 12.51 17.10
CA ASP A 86 -30.03 11.59 16.95
C ASP A 86 -30.90 11.97 15.76
N ARG A 87 -31.24 13.27 15.64
CA ARG A 87 -32.20 13.76 14.67
C ARG A 87 -31.62 13.92 13.26
N GLU A 88 -30.42 14.43 13.13
CA GLU A 88 -29.88 14.86 11.83
C GLU A 88 -28.99 13.78 11.18
N TYR A 89 -28.36 12.92 11.99
CA TYR A 89 -27.42 11.93 11.49
C TYR A 89 -27.92 10.49 11.63
N LEU A 90 -28.23 10.06 12.85
CA LEU A 90 -28.56 8.65 13.08
C LEU A 90 -29.86 8.21 12.39
N SER A 91 -30.81 9.12 12.23
CA SER A 91 -32.04 8.85 11.47
C SER A 91 -31.80 8.58 9.98
N SER A 92 -30.62 8.94 9.46
CA SER A 92 -30.26 8.79 8.04
C SER A 92 -29.45 7.51 7.74
N PHE A 93 -29.07 6.74 8.76
CA PHE A 93 -28.35 5.47 8.59
C PHE A 93 -29.31 4.28 8.58
N ASP A 94 -29.10 3.36 7.63
CA ASP A 94 -29.91 2.13 7.50
C ASP A 94 -29.68 1.15 8.67
N ALA A 95 -28.53 1.24 9.35
CA ALA A 95 -28.20 0.39 10.51
C ALA A 95 -28.56 1.11 11.82
N PRO A 96 -29.21 0.44 12.79
CA PRO A 96 -29.51 1.05 14.07
C PRO A 96 -28.23 1.27 14.87
N MET A 97 -27.75 2.50 14.89
CA MET A 97 -26.66 2.97 15.71
C MET A 97 -27.19 3.96 16.73
N THR A 98 -26.80 3.83 17.99
CA THR A 98 -27.20 4.75 19.05
C THR A 98 -25.98 5.13 19.88
N PHE A 99 -25.92 6.37 20.31
CA PHE A 99 -24.90 6.85 21.24
C PHE A 99 -25.58 7.35 22.52
N ASP A 100 -25.23 6.76 23.64
CA ASP A 100 -25.73 7.24 24.92
C ASP A 100 -25.00 8.55 25.35
N GLU A 101 -25.62 9.26 26.26
CA GLU A 101 -25.08 10.52 26.79
C GLU A 101 -23.68 10.33 27.41
N SER A 102 -23.42 9.16 28.03
CA SER A 102 -22.16 8.88 28.68
C SER A 102 -21.02 8.74 27.68
N THR A 103 -21.30 8.11 26.53
CA THR A 103 -20.37 7.95 25.40
C THR A 103 -20.04 9.30 24.79
N LEU A 104 -21.05 10.12 24.50
CA LEU A 104 -20.88 11.48 23.98
C LEU A 104 -20.07 12.35 24.93
N ARG A 105 -20.41 12.34 26.22
CA ARG A 105 -19.69 13.10 27.26
C ARG A 105 -18.24 12.71 27.35
N LYS A 106 -17.95 11.41 27.33
CA LYS A 106 -16.59 10.87 27.36
C LYS A 106 -15.79 11.34 26.14
N LYS A 107 -16.38 11.22 24.94
CA LYS A 107 -15.70 11.59 23.70
C LYS A 107 -15.44 13.10 23.60
N LEU A 108 -16.42 13.93 23.97
CA LEU A 108 -16.24 15.39 24.02
C LEU A 108 -15.16 15.79 25.04
N GLY A 109 -15.10 15.10 26.19
CA GLY A 109 -14.06 15.27 27.19
C GLY A 109 -12.66 14.89 26.64
N GLU A 110 -12.54 13.77 25.92
CA GLU A 110 -11.30 13.36 25.25
C GLU A 110 -10.83 14.44 24.26
N TYR A 111 -11.75 14.96 23.43
CA TYR A 111 -11.41 16.01 22.46
C TYR A 111 -11.06 17.35 23.11
N ALA A 112 -11.64 17.66 24.25
CA ALA A 112 -11.25 18.84 25.01
C ALA A 112 -9.84 18.70 25.59
N VAL A 113 -9.48 17.52 26.11
CA VAL A 113 -8.11 17.23 26.60
C VAL A 113 -7.09 17.28 25.46
N LEU A 114 -7.46 16.82 24.26
CA LEU A 114 -6.60 16.88 23.06
C LEU A 114 -6.52 18.29 22.45
N GLY A 115 -7.24 19.27 23.00
CA GLY A 115 -7.27 20.63 22.47
C GLY A 115 -8.06 20.78 21.15
N LEU A 116 -8.74 19.73 20.70
CA LEU A 116 -9.59 19.76 19.49
C LEU A 116 -10.87 20.56 19.73
N LEU A 117 -11.40 20.53 20.94
CA LEU A 117 -12.53 21.30 21.39
C LEU A 117 -12.15 22.25 22.52
N ALA A 118 -12.70 23.43 22.49
CA ALA A 118 -12.69 24.35 23.61
C ALA A 118 -13.98 24.21 24.40
N THR A 119 -13.91 24.39 25.72
CA THR A 119 -15.07 24.33 26.62
C THR A 119 -15.30 25.65 27.30
N GLU A 120 -16.57 26.04 27.45
CA GLU A 120 -16.98 27.23 28.16
C GLU A 120 -18.08 26.87 29.16
N LYS A 121 -17.98 27.38 30.39
CA LYS A 121 -19.02 27.17 31.40
C LYS A 121 -20.06 28.28 31.30
N GLN A 122 -21.31 27.88 31.10
CA GLN A 122 -22.47 28.80 31.16
C GLN A 122 -23.43 28.31 32.26
N GLY A 123 -23.37 28.93 33.40
CA GLY A 123 -24.12 28.50 34.57
C GLY A 123 -23.70 27.08 35.04
N ARG A 124 -24.66 26.14 35.00
CA ARG A 124 -24.41 24.74 35.35
C ARG A 124 -24.02 23.86 34.15
N SER A 125 -24.11 24.39 32.94
CA SER A 125 -23.85 23.65 31.70
C SER A 125 -22.41 23.92 31.21
N VAL A 126 -21.82 22.91 30.59
CA VAL A 126 -20.59 23.01 29.80
C VAL A 126 -20.98 23.09 28.36
N LEU A 127 -20.52 24.09 27.66
CA LEU A 127 -20.67 24.26 26.23
C LEU A 127 -19.38 23.83 25.55
N TYR A 128 -19.50 23.22 24.40
CA TYR A 128 -18.40 22.74 23.55
C TYR A 128 -18.41 23.49 22.23
N ARG A 129 -17.24 23.89 21.78
CA ARG A 129 -17.02 24.46 20.43
C ARG A 129 -15.73 23.92 19.85
N ARG A 130 -15.60 23.95 18.54
CA ARG A 130 -14.33 23.64 17.89
C ARG A 130 -13.26 24.65 18.28
N SER A 131 -12.05 24.17 18.54
CA SER A 131 -10.90 25.06 18.75
C SER A 131 -10.58 25.82 17.46
N ALA A 132 -10.33 27.13 17.59
CA ALA A 132 -10.05 27.99 16.43
C ALA A 132 -8.66 27.73 15.81
N SER A 133 -7.74 27.24 16.62
CA SER A 133 -6.39 26.89 16.17
C SER A 133 -5.87 25.68 16.94
N HIS A 134 -5.00 24.91 16.31
CA HIS A 134 -4.23 23.84 16.94
C HIS A 134 -2.76 24.16 16.86
N ASP A 135 -2.04 23.93 17.93
CA ASP A 135 -0.59 23.92 17.92
C ASP A 135 -0.11 22.60 17.30
N LEU A 136 0.48 22.69 16.11
CA LEU A 136 1.05 21.55 15.38
C LEU A 136 2.53 21.34 15.66
N SER A 137 3.16 22.19 16.49
CA SER A 137 4.60 22.15 16.73
C SER A 137 5.10 20.77 17.19
N ALA A 138 4.34 20.10 18.06
CA ALA A 138 4.65 18.73 18.50
C ALA A 138 4.50 17.65 17.42
N TRP A 139 3.88 17.98 16.28
CA TRP A 139 3.59 17.04 15.20
C TRP A 139 4.34 17.34 13.91
N THR A 140 5.17 18.37 13.90
CA THR A 140 5.88 18.88 12.72
C THR A 140 6.61 17.79 11.96
N ASP A 141 7.37 16.94 12.65
CA ASP A 141 8.09 15.85 12.02
C ASP A 141 7.16 14.81 11.38
N ALA A 142 6.05 14.46 12.04
CA ALA A 142 5.07 13.55 11.49
C ALA A 142 4.36 14.16 10.28
N VAL A 143 3.96 15.43 10.36
CA VAL A 143 3.33 16.15 9.24
C VAL A 143 4.30 16.23 8.06
N SER A 144 5.57 16.61 8.33
CA SER A 144 6.62 16.67 7.32
C SER A 144 6.88 15.31 6.65
N PHE A 145 6.91 14.21 7.42
CA PHE A 145 7.02 12.86 6.86
C PHE A 145 5.87 12.54 5.91
N PHE A 146 4.65 12.89 6.27
CA PHE A 146 3.46 12.60 5.47
C PHE A 146 3.25 13.53 4.29
N THR A 147 4.02 14.61 4.12
CA THR A 147 3.89 15.50 2.93
C THR A 147 4.08 14.75 1.61
N GLU A 148 4.81 13.64 1.64
CA GLU A 148 5.08 12.79 0.49
C GLU A 148 4.07 11.63 0.33
N ALA A 149 3.10 11.51 1.23
CA ALA A 149 2.22 10.35 1.32
C ALA A 149 0.79 10.62 0.82
N GLY A 150 0.57 10.55 -0.49
CA GLY A 150 -0.76 10.56 -1.10
C GLY A 150 -1.61 11.80 -0.74
N ILE A 151 -2.89 11.58 -0.53
CA ILE A 151 -3.85 12.65 -0.16
C ILE A 151 -3.48 13.28 1.19
N ALA A 152 -2.97 12.48 2.14
CA ALA A 152 -2.49 12.99 3.42
C ALA A 152 -1.34 14.00 3.23
N GLY A 153 -0.50 13.82 2.21
CA GLY A 153 0.57 14.75 1.86
C GLY A 153 0.08 16.12 1.44
N VAL A 154 -1.01 16.22 0.71
CA VAL A 154 -1.62 17.49 0.33
C VAL A 154 -2.06 18.27 1.58
N ILE A 155 -2.70 17.57 2.53
CA ILE A 155 -3.10 18.17 3.81
C ILE A 155 -1.87 18.57 4.61
N GLY A 156 -0.86 17.71 4.69
CA GLY A 156 0.39 17.98 5.40
C GLY A 156 1.12 19.22 4.85
N SER A 157 1.25 19.32 3.54
CA SER A 157 1.85 20.48 2.86
C SER A 157 1.08 21.77 3.15
N TYR A 158 -0.25 21.72 3.06
CA TYR A 158 -1.12 22.85 3.39
C TYR A 158 -0.95 23.31 4.84
N LEU A 159 -0.85 22.37 5.79
CA LEU A 159 -0.66 22.70 7.20
C LEU A 159 0.71 23.36 7.45
N ILE A 160 1.77 22.88 6.81
CA ILE A 160 3.11 23.45 6.90
C ILE A 160 3.12 24.88 6.32
N ASP A 161 2.52 25.09 5.17
CA ASP A 161 2.47 26.41 4.53
C ASP A 161 1.73 27.45 5.39
N ARG A 162 0.76 27.00 6.21
CA ARG A 162 0.02 27.91 7.11
C ARG A 162 0.82 28.41 8.29
N GLU A 163 1.78 27.65 8.76
CA GLU A 163 2.57 28.01 9.97
C GLU A 163 3.57 29.15 9.71
N ASN A 164 3.75 29.59 8.46
CA ASN A 164 4.64 30.69 8.04
C ASN A 164 6.09 30.61 8.57
N GLU A 165 6.47 29.49 9.15
CA GLU A 165 7.81 29.20 9.60
C GLU A 165 8.48 28.25 8.61
N VAL A 166 9.75 28.50 8.31
CA VAL A 166 10.57 27.55 7.56
C VAL A 166 10.89 26.41 8.50
N LEU A 167 10.07 25.37 8.47
CA LEU A 167 10.29 24.17 9.26
C LEU A 167 11.43 23.36 8.60
N GLU A 168 12.53 23.19 9.33
CA GLU A 168 13.57 22.26 8.93
C GLU A 168 13.03 20.83 9.09
N SER A 169 12.79 20.14 7.98
CA SER A 169 12.37 18.75 8.02
C SER A 169 13.54 17.84 8.37
N CYS A 170 13.32 16.91 9.31
CA CYS A 170 14.25 15.82 9.60
C CYS A 170 14.27 14.75 8.48
N PHE A 171 13.35 14.83 7.52
CA PHE A 171 13.20 13.86 6.44
C PHE A 171 13.55 14.47 5.09
N GLN A 172 14.31 13.73 4.30
CA GLN A 172 14.58 14.04 2.90
C GLN A 172 14.36 12.78 2.06
N PHE A 173 13.38 12.84 1.16
CA PHE A 173 13.10 11.72 0.26
C PHE A 173 14.04 11.78 -0.94
N LYS A 174 14.80 10.73 -1.16
CA LYS A 174 15.81 10.66 -2.21
C LYS A 174 15.23 10.58 -3.61
N HIS A 175 14.03 9.99 -3.74
CA HIS A 175 13.36 9.80 -5.02
C HIS A 175 11.90 10.25 -4.90
N HIS A 176 11.63 11.45 -5.38
CA HIS A 176 10.27 11.93 -5.58
C HIS A 176 9.67 11.30 -6.83
N TYR A 177 8.83 10.31 -6.62
CA TYR A 177 7.86 10.01 -7.64
C TYR A 177 6.61 10.80 -7.30
N ILE A 178 6.20 11.70 -8.17
CA ILE A 178 4.90 12.36 -8.09
C ILE A 178 3.84 11.28 -8.30
N THR A 179 3.61 10.48 -7.24
CA THR A 179 2.64 9.39 -7.25
C THR A 179 1.21 9.90 -7.11
N HIS A 180 1.06 11.18 -6.80
CA HIS A 180 -0.20 11.78 -6.38
C HIS A 180 -0.79 12.69 -7.45
N ALA A 181 0.01 13.05 -8.45
CA ALA A 181 -0.50 13.88 -9.50
C ALA A 181 -1.27 13.03 -10.50
N LEU A 182 -2.51 13.36 -10.69
CA LEU A 182 -3.04 13.62 -12.01
C LEU A 182 -4.00 12.63 -12.63
N GLU A 183 -4.14 11.41 -12.21
CA GLU A 183 -5.22 10.59 -12.78
C GLU A 183 -6.38 10.46 -11.79
N THR A 184 -6.62 11.48 -10.97
CA THR A 184 -7.63 11.41 -9.91
C THR A 184 -9.01 11.09 -10.46
N ASP A 185 -9.42 11.77 -11.54
CA ASP A 185 -10.71 11.53 -12.16
C ASP A 185 -10.80 10.13 -12.79
N VAL A 186 -9.73 9.71 -13.47
CA VAL A 186 -9.60 8.34 -14.02
C VAL A 186 -9.68 7.30 -12.90
N LEU A 187 -8.93 7.49 -11.80
CA LEU A 187 -8.92 6.58 -10.67
C LEU A 187 -10.28 6.52 -9.96
N CYS A 188 -10.94 7.66 -9.73
CA CYS A 188 -12.26 7.69 -9.10
C CYS A 188 -13.28 6.88 -9.89
N LEU A 189 -13.34 7.07 -11.21
CA LEU A 189 -14.25 6.32 -12.08
C LEU A 189 -13.90 4.82 -12.13
N LEU A 190 -12.61 4.46 -12.13
CA LEU A 190 -12.19 3.06 -12.07
C LEU A 190 -12.56 2.42 -10.73
N PHE A 191 -12.39 3.12 -9.61
CA PHE A 191 -12.79 2.61 -8.29
C PHE A 191 -14.30 2.48 -8.17
N GLU A 192 -15.06 3.44 -8.69
CA GLU A 192 -16.52 3.36 -8.77
C GLU A 192 -16.95 2.12 -9.58
N ALA A 193 -16.36 1.92 -10.76
CA ALA A 193 -16.64 0.76 -11.58
C ALA A 193 -16.29 -0.58 -10.88
N MET A 194 -15.15 -0.64 -10.18
CA MET A 194 -14.76 -1.83 -9.41
C MET A 194 -15.71 -2.09 -8.23
N SER A 195 -16.16 -1.03 -7.55
CA SER A 195 -17.12 -1.12 -6.45
C SER A 195 -18.48 -1.62 -6.95
N ASN A 196 -18.95 -1.07 -8.06
CA ASN A 196 -20.21 -1.44 -8.69
C ASN A 196 -20.12 -2.72 -9.55
N LYS A 197 -18.93 -3.34 -9.62
CA LYS A 197 -18.66 -4.53 -10.44
C LYS A 197 -19.10 -4.34 -11.89
N SER A 198 -18.77 -3.21 -12.48
CA SER A 198 -19.16 -2.83 -13.83
C SER A 198 -17.97 -2.77 -14.79
N ALA A 199 -18.28 -2.90 -16.09
CA ALA A 199 -17.33 -2.62 -17.16
C ALA A 199 -17.12 -1.11 -17.30
N VAL A 200 -16.06 -0.72 -18.00
CA VAL A 200 -15.78 0.68 -18.40
C VAL A 200 -15.33 0.74 -19.84
N VAL A 201 -15.54 1.87 -20.49
CA VAL A 201 -14.88 2.21 -21.74
C VAL A 201 -13.74 3.17 -21.41
N ILE A 202 -12.51 2.73 -21.66
CA ILE A 202 -11.30 3.53 -21.50
C ILE A 202 -10.84 4.06 -22.85
N THR A 203 -10.43 5.32 -22.92
CA THR A 203 -9.63 5.86 -24.05
C THR A 203 -8.16 5.78 -23.66
N ASN A 204 -7.38 5.03 -24.42
CA ASN A 204 -5.97 4.83 -24.14
C ASN A 204 -5.10 5.28 -25.32
N TYR A 205 -4.10 6.11 -25.02
CA TYR A 205 -3.10 6.55 -26.00
C TYR A 205 -2.04 5.49 -26.22
N SER A 206 -1.89 5.04 -27.45
CA SER A 206 -0.87 4.06 -27.83
C SER A 206 0.37 4.77 -28.36
N ARG A 207 1.46 4.80 -27.59
CA ARG A 207 2.75 5.34 -28.05
C ARG A 207 3.25 4.70 -29.34
N ARG A 208 3.02 3.40 -29.49
CA ARG A 208 3.49 2.64 -30.66
C ARG A 208 2.74 3.01 -31.94
N ALA A 209 1.43 3.28 -31.81
CA ALA A 209 0.57 3.62 -32.96
C ALA A 209 0.45 5.15 -33.13
N GLY A 210 0.79 5.97 -32.11
CA GLY A 210 0.63 7.42 -32.12
C GLY A 210 -0.82 7.87 -32.07
N GLU A 211 -1.75 7.03 -31.65
CA GLU A 211 -3.19 7.29 -31.70
C GLU A 211 -3.91 6.86 -30.42
N GLU A 212 -5.05 7.46 -30.17
CA GLU A 212 -5.98 7.05 -29.13
C GLU A 212 -6.91 5.94 -29.61
N ARG A 213 -7.21 5.01 -28.74
CA ARG A 213 -8.16 3.92 -29.00
C ARG A 213 -9.06 3.70 -27.81
N GLU A 214 -10.33 3.48 -28.09
CA GLU A 214 -11.31 3.09 -27.08
C GLU A 214 -11.37 1.56 -26.90
N TRP A 215 -11.42 1.15 -25.64
CA TRP A 215 -11.54 -0.24 -25.25
C TRP A 215 -12.60 -0.42 -24.17
N GLU A 216 -13.51 -1.34 -24.38
CA GLU A 216 -14.40 -1.82 -23.32
C GLU A 216 -13.67 -2.88 -22.52
N VAL A 217 -13.49 -2.63 -21.21
CA VAL A 217 -12.75 -3.50 -20.30
C VAL A 217 -13.45 -3.62 -18.95
N VAL A 218 -13.20 -4.72 -18.24
CA VAL A 218 -13.62 -4.90 -16.86
C VAL A 218 -12.43 -4.56 -15.94
N PRO A 219 -12.44 -3.46 -15.20
CA PRO A 219 -11.35 -3.07 -14.34
C PRO A 219 -11.28 -4.01 -13.11
N LEU A 220 -10.13 -4.64 -12.86
CA LEU A 220 -10.01 -5.64 -11.81
C LEU A 220 -9.11 -5.20 -10.66
N LYS A 221 -7.99 -4.53 -10.97
CA LYS A 221 -7.00 -4.13 -9.97
C LYS A 221 -6.10 -3.00 -10.48
N ILE A 222 -5.67 -2.15 -9.56
CA ILE A 222 -4.61 -1.15 -9.83
C ILE A 222 -3.31 -1.65 -9.22
N PHE A 223 -2.27 -1.75 -10.04
CA PHE A 223 -0.90 -2.01 -9.61
C PHE A 223 -0.12 -0.71 -9.53
N VAL A 224 0.59 -0.53 -8.43
CA VAL A 224 1.49 0.61 -8.22
C VAL A 224 2.91 0.07 -8.08
N SER A 225 3.79 0.47 -8.99
CA SER A 225 5.21 0.16 -8.88
C SER A 225 5.89 1.19 -7.99
N VAL A 226 6.27 0.79 -6.80
CA VAL A 226 7.05 1.63 -5.87
C VAL A 226 8.46 1.92 -6.38
N GLN A 227 8.97 1.10 -7.31
CA GLN A 227 10.30 1.28 -7.90
C GLN A 227 10.33 2.34 -9.00
N SER A 228 9.28 2.42 -9.81
CA SER A 228 9.21 3.33 -10.97
C SER A 228 8.15 4.41 -10.85
N GLY A 229 7.33 4.39 -9.79
CA GLY A 229 6.18 5.26 -9.60
C GLY A 229 5.03 5.01 -10.62
N ARG A 230 5.18 4.04 -11.50
CA ARG A 230 4.18 3.76 -12.55
C ARG A 230 2.98 3.04 -11.99
N ARG A 231 1.81 3.40 -12.48
CA ARG A 231 0.54 2.76 -12.14
C ARG A 231 -0.04 2.07 -13.36
N HIS A 232 -0.58 0.87 -13.14
CA HIS A 232 -1.16 0.05 -14.18
C HIS A 232 -2.56 -0.40 -13.78
N LEU A 233 -3.51 -0.26 -14.70
CA LEU A 233 -4.81 -0.91 -14.61
C LEU A 233 -4.67 -2.34 -15.12
N LEU A 234 -4.89 -3.33 -14.27
CA LEU A 234 -5.12 -4.71 -14.70
C LEU A 234 -6.62 -4.90 -14.93
N CYS A 235 -6.98 -5.25 -16.13
CA CYS A 235 -8.36 -5.40 -16.54
C CYS A 235 -8.54 -6.59 -17.50
N TYR A 236 -9.78 -7.08 -17.58
CA TYR A 236 -10.14 -8.07 -18.59
C TYR A 236 -10.71 -7.37 -19.83
N ASN A 237 -10.07 -7.59 -20.98
CA ASN A 237 -10.54 -7.07 -22.25
C ASN A 237 -11.44 -8.11 -22.93
N ARG A 238 -12.73 -7.83 -23.05
CA ARG A 238 -13.73 -8.76 -23.60
C ARG A 238 -13.51 -9.05 -25.07
N ARG A 239 -13.01 -8.07 -25.84
CA ARG A 239 -12.72 -8.25 -27.28
C ARG A 239 -11.60 -9.26 -27.50
N PHE A 240 -10.54 -9.17 -26.72
CA PHE A 240 -9.41 -10.10 -26.83
C PHE A 240 -9.54 -11.32 -25.94
N ARG A 241 -10.57 -11.38 -25.08
CA ARG A 241 -10.80 -12.43 -24.09
C ARG A 241 -9.59 -12.73 -23.21
N LYS A 242 -8.89 -11.69 -22.81
CA LYS A 242 -7.67 -11.81 -22.00
C LYS A 242 -7.53 -10.68 -21.00
N THR A 243 -6.79 -10.96 -19.94
CA THR A 243 -6.31 -9.95 -18.99
C THR A 243 -5.21 -9.12 -19.67
N VAL A 244 -5.30 -7.84 -19.55
CA VAL A 244 -4.34 -6.87 -20.10
C VAL A 244 -4.01 -5.82 -19.08
N SER A 245 -2.84 -5.19 -19.23
CA SER A 245 -2.45 -4.06 -18.41
C SER A 245 -2.39 -2.78 -19.25
N TYR A 246 -2.97 -1.71 -18.74
CA TYR A 246 -2.82 -0.36 -19.30
C TYR A 246 -2.15 0.54 -18.29
N ARG A 247 -1.20 1.35 -18.72
CA ARG A 247 -0.62 2.38 -17.86
C ARG A 247 -1.65 3.48 -17.65
N LEU A 248 -1.84 3.90 -16.40
CA LEU A 248 -2.84 4.91 -16.07
C LEU A 248 -2.54 6.27 -16.70
N ASP A 249 -1.25 6.64 -16.81
CA ASP A 249 -0.80 7.88 -17.45
C ASP A 249 -1.05 7.94 -18.97
N TYR A 250 -1.53 6.84 -19.57
CA TYR A 250 -1.96 6.79 -20.97
C TYR A 250 -3.48 6.67 -21.13
N ILE A 251 -4.22 6.57 -20.04
CA ILE A 251 -5.69 6.59 -20.04
C ILE A 251 -6.14 8.03 -19.98
N THR A 252 -6.69 8.55 -21.07
CA THR A 252 -7.14 9.94 -21.20
C THR A 252 -8.58 10.15 -20.79
N SER A 253 -9.42 9.09 -20.85
CA SER A 253 -10.78 9.14 -20.33
C SER A 253 -11.29 7.77 -19.91
N VAL A 254 -12.26 7.80 -19.00
CA VAL A 254 -13.01 6.62 -18.53
C VAL A 254 -14.49 6.94 -18.54
N LYS A 255 -15.29 6.03 -19.10
CA LYS A 255 -16.77 6.11 -19.06
C LYS A 255 -17.29 4.86 -18.38
N LEU A 256 -18.17 5.00 -17.41
CA LEU A 256 -18.82 3.87 -16.75
C LEU A 256 -19.69 3.09 -17.75
N GLY A 257 -19.63 1.78 -17.65
CA GLY A 257 -20.36 0.84 -18.50
C GLY A 257 -21.37 0.02 -17.73
N GLN A 258 -21.81 -1.07 -18.31
CA GLN A 258 -22.83 -1.95 -17.75
C GLN A 258 -22.27 -2.85 -16.62
N PRO A 259 -23.12 -3.31 -15.68
CA PRO A 259 -22.75 -4.30 -14.68
C PRO A 259 -22.18 -5.58 -15.33
N CYS A 260 -21.17 -6.17 -14.69
CA CYS A 260 -20.45 -7.35 -15.16
C CYS A 260 -20.77 -8.54 -14.24
N ALA A 261 -21.58 -9.48 -14.71
CA ALA A 261 -22.02 -10.64 -13.92
C ALA A 261 -20.86 -11.55 -13.47
N ASP A 262 -19.83 -11.69 -14.31
CA ASP A 262 -18.66 -12.52 -14.09
C ASP A 262 -17.48 -11.80 -13.41
N PHE A 263 -17.69 -10.59 -12.85
CA PHE A 263 -16.65 -9.77 -12.24
C PHE A 263 -15.84 -10.51 -11.16
N ASN A 264 -16.53 -11.17 -10.25
CA ASN A 264 -15.85 -11.87 -9.14
C ASN A 264 -15.03 -13.06 -9.65
N GLU A 265 -15.52 -13.76 -10.66
CA GLU A 265 -14.79 -14.87 -11.31
C GLU A 265 -13.52 -14.35 -11.99
N LEU A 266 -13.63 -13.27 -12.77
CA LEU A 266 -12.48 -12.64 -13.43
C LEU A 266 -11.44 -12.17 -12.41
N ARG A 267 -11.88 -11.61 -11.28
CA ARG A 267 -10.99 -11.17 -10.21
C ARG A 267 -10.29 -12.34 -9.52
N THR A 268 -10.99 -13.44 -9.27
CA THR A 268 -10.39 -14.67 -8.72
C THR A 268 -9.36 -15.25 -9.69
N ARG A 269 -9.67 -15.32 -10.97
CA ARG A 269 -8.72 -15.76 -12.00
C ARG A 269 -7.48 -14.88 -12.07
N LEU A 270 -7.62 -13.55 -11.94
CA LEU A 270 -6.48 -12.65 -11.86
C LEU A 270 -5.61 -12.94 -10.62
N ASN A 271 -6.22 -13.18 -9.45
CA ASN A 271 -5.49 -13.49 -8.22
C ASN A 271 -4.65 -14.77 -8.35
N GLU A 272 -5.18 -15.80 -9.02
CA GLU A 272 -4.39 -17.02 -9.29
C GLU A 272 -3.21 -16.73 -10.22
N LYS A 273 -3.43 -15.95 -11.27
CA LYS A 273 -2.38 -15.56 -12.21
C LYS A 273 -1.26 -14.75 -11.55
N GLN A 274 -1.56 -13.95 -10.52
CA GLN A 274 -0.56 -13.16 -9.83
C GLN A 274 0.57 -13.99 -9.21
N LYS A 275 0.36 -15.28 -8.96
CA LYS A 275 1.38 -16.20 -8.46
C LYS A 275 2.56 -16.38 -9.44
N HIS A 276 2.33 -16.12 -10.73
CA HIS A 276 3.31 -16.25 -11.80
C HIS A 276 3.64 -14.92 -12.49
N MET A 277 3.14 -13.80 -11.95
CA MET A 277 3.42 -12.48 -12.47
C MET A 277 4.62 -11.86 -11.76
N TRP A 278 5.68 -11.61 -12.50
CA TRP A 278 6.78 -10.80 -11.95
C TRP A 278 6.46 -9.30 -11.98
N GLY A 279 5.93 -8.81 -13.08
CA GLY A 279 5.49 -7.44 -13.29
C GLY A 279 4.00 -7.34 -13.56
N VAL A 280 3.65 -7.00 -14.77
CA VAL A 280 2.26 -6.76 -15.20
C VAL A 280 1.82 -7.66 -16.35
N VAL A 281 2.72 -8.49 -16.89
CA VAL A 281 2.42 -9.44 -17.96
C VAL A 281 1.75 -10.66 -17.38
N CYS A 282 0.66 -11.07 -18.00
CA CYS A 282 -0.03 -12.32 -17.72
C CYS A 282 -0.58 -12.94 -19.01
N ASP A 283 -0.80 -14.24 -19.02
CA ASP A 283 -1.39 -14.98 -20.13
C ASP A 283 -2.74 -15.57 -19.73
N ASP A 284 -3.72 -15.48 -20.61
CA ASP A 284 -5.06 -15.99 -20.45
C ASP A 284 -5.33 -17.26 -21.29
N ARG A 285 -4.33 -17.86 -21.90
CA ARG A 285 -4.47 -19.15 -22.55
C ARG A 285 -4.87 -20.20 -21.50
N ASN A 286 -5.61 -21.22 -21.92
CA ASN A 286 -6.05 -22.30 -21.03
C ASN A 286 -4.88 -23.10 -20.45
N ASP A 287 -3.76 -23.13 -21.17
CA ASP A 287 -2.49 -23.70 -20.74
C ASP A 287 -1.40 -22.68 -21.04
N PRO A 288 -1.16 -21.71 -20.12
CA PRO A 288 -0.13 -20.72 -20.31
C PRO A 288 1.24 -21.40 -20.22
N ALA A 289 2.03 -21.28 -21.28
CA ALA A 289 3.42 -21.68 -21.22
C ALA A 289 4.17 -20.74 -20.28
N LEU A 290 4.34 -21.16 -19.03
CA LEU A 290 5.19 -20.44 -18.09
C LEU A 290 6.65 -20.60 -18.49
N GLU A 291 7.39 -19.53 -18.36
CA GLU A 291 8.84 -19.53 -18.56
C GLU A 291 9.51 -19.85 -17.24
N HIS A 292 10.33 -20.88 -17.23
CA HIS A 292 11.14 -21.25 -16.07
C HIS A 292 12.41 -20.42 -16.00
N VAL A 293 12.69 -19.89 -14.81
CA VAL A 293 13.90 -19.11 -14.49
C VAL A 293 14.57 -19.75 -13.30
N GLU A 294 15.82 -20.12 -13.45
CA GLU A 294 16.66 -20.64 -12.38
C GLU A 294 18.02 -19.93 -12.41
N PHE A 295 18.55 -19.55 -11.27
CA PHE A 295 19.92 -19.09 -11.14
C PHE A 295 20.48 -19.39 -9.75
N THR A 296 21.79 -19.61 -9.71
CA THR A 296 22.55 -19.89 -8.49
C THR A 296 23.47 -18.73 -8.18
N LEU A 297 23.51 -18.33 -6.91
CA LEU A 297 24.38 -17.27 -6.41
C LEU A 297 25.40 -17.82 -5.44
N HIS A 298 26.63 -17.39 -5.57
CA HIS A 298 27.64 -17.51 -4.52
C HIS A 298 27.60 -16.25 -3.62
N ILE A 299 27.48 -16.45 -2.31
CA ILE A 299 27.32 -15.40 -1.31
C ILE A 299 28.45 -15.51 -0.29
N PRO A 300 29.48 -14.65 -0.34
CA PRO A 300 30.55 -14.60 0.64
C PRO A 300 30.06 -14.27 2.06
N ASP A 301 30.87 -14.61 3.08
CA ASP A 301 30.53 -14.40 4.49
C ASP A 301 30.25 -12.94 4.85
N ASP A 302 30.96 -12.00 4.25
CA ASP A 302 30.80 -10.57 4.43
C ASP A 302 29.56 -10.00 3.70
N GLU A 303 28.92 -10.79 2.86
CA GLU A 303 27.74 -10.41 2.08
C GLU A 303 26.46 -11.14 2.50
N ALA A 304 26.37 -11.63 3.72
CA ALA A 304 25.18 -12.34 4.23
C ALA A 304 23.84 -11.58 4.03
N HIS A 305 23.88 -10.26 3.83
CA HIS A 305 22.72 -9.45 3.51
C HIS A 305 22.05 -9.83 2.17
N ILE A 306 22.77 -10.49 1.25
CA ILE A 306 22.22 -10.94 -0.05
C ILE A 306 21.14 -12.00 0.13
N TRP A 307 21.25 -12.87 1.14
CA TRP A 307 20.19 -13.83 1.49
C TRP A 307 18.87 -13.12 1.78
N ASN A 308 18.93 -12.12 2.67
CA ASN A 308 17.77 -11.31 3.02
C ASN A 308 17.26 -10.50 1.82
N ARG A 309 18.16 -10.08 0.95
CA ARG A 309 17.80 -9.33 -0.25
C ARG A 309 17.05 -10.21 -1.25
N LEU A 310 17.48 -11.44 -1.52
CA LEU A 310 16.78 -12.40 -2.38
C LEU A 310 15.33 -12.62 -1.89
N GLU A 311 15.19 -12.92 -0.59
CA GLU A 311 13.88 -13.13 0.02
C GLU A 311 13.01 -11.88 0.01
N ARG A 312 13.59 -10.72 0.25
CA ARG A 312 12.86 -9.45 0.31
C ARG A 312 12.41 -8.93 -1.06
N GLU A 313 13.20 -9.17 -2.10
CA GLU A 313 12.97 -8.57 -3.41
C GLU A 313 12.24 -9.49 -4.37
N LYS A 314 12.20 -10.79 -4.12
CA LYS A 314 11.43 -11.72 -4.95
C LYS A 314 9.93 -11.37 -4.92
N ARG A 315 9.29 -11.46 -6.05
CA ARG A 315 7.84 -11.22 -6.19
C ARG A 315 7.05 -12.53 -6.27
N CYS A 316 7.66 -13.54 -6.85
CA CYS A 316 7.20 -14.91 -6.88
C CYS A 316 8.42 -15.83 -6.89
N GLY A 317 8.21 -17.15 -6.90
CA GLY A 317 9.29 -18.14 -6.88
C GLY A 317 9.80 -18.45 -5.48
N SER A 318 10.82 -19.29 -5.43
CA SER A 318 11.41 -19.80 -4.20
C SER A 318 12.92 -19.59 -4.16
N VAL A 319 13.45 -19.42 -2.95
CA VAL A 319 14.89 -19.39 -2.67
C VAL A 319 15.23 -20.61 -1.84
N THR A 320 16.17 -21.41 -2.30
CA THR A 320 16.66 -22.60 -1.61
C THR A 320 18.12 -22.41 -1.21
N THR A 321 18.44 -22.70 0.03
CA THR A 321 19.82 -22.77 0.51
C THR A 321 20.43 -24.09 0.04
N VAL A 322 21.44 -24.03 -0.82
CA VAL A 322 22.17 -25.21 -1.28
C VAL A 322 23.25 -25.58 -0.27
N ASP A 323 24.04 -24.60 0.17
CA ASP A 323 25.01 -24.70 1.23
C ASP A 323 25.22 -23.36 1.96
N ALA A 324 26.25 -23.23 2.80
CA ALA A 324 26.50 -22.03 3.61
C ALA A 324 26.72 -20.76 2.75
N HIS A 325 27.20 -20.93 1.52
CA HIS A 325 27.56 -19.82 0.63
C HIS A 325 26.80 -19.82 -0.70
N THR A 326 25.84 -20.74 -0.87
CA THR A 326 25.18 -20.94 -2.16
C THR A 326 23.67 -20.90 -2.01
N ALA A 327 23.05 -19.94 -2.71
CA ALA A 327 21.61 -19.82 -2.84
C ALA A 327 21.17 -20.16 -4.26
N ARG A 328 20.07 -20.89 -4.39
CA ARG A 328 19.38 -21.10 -5.66
C ARG A 328 18.01 -20.43 -5.64
N PHE A 329 17.72 -19.69 -6.69
CA PHE A 329 16.43 -19.11 -6.94
C PHE A 329 15.75 -19.80 -8.12
N GLU A 330 14.46 -20.10 -7.98
CA GLU A 330 13.64 -20.71 -9.01
C GLU A 330 12.29 -20.01 -9.10
N ALA A 331 11.78 -19.78 -10.31
CA ALA A 331 10.44 -19.25 -10.54
C ALA A 331 9.88 -19.67 -11.91
N ASP A 332 8.57 -19.86 -11.95
CA ASP A 332 7.81 -20.02 -13.18
C ASP A 332 6.99 -18.76 -13.41
N VAL A 333 7.27 -18.02 -14.48
CA VAL A 333 6.71 -16.69 -14.76
C VAL A 333 6.14 -16.58 -16.18
N TYR A 334 5.28 -15.59 -16.40
CA TYR A 334 4.74 -15.33 -17.74
C TYR A 334 5.74 -14.66 -18.69
N ASP A 335 6.70 -13.88 -18.15
CA ASP A 335 7.69 -13.17 -18.95
C ASP A 335 8.99 -13.00 -18.16
N THR A 336 10.01 -13.74 -18.56
CA THR A 336 11.36 -13.66 -17.98
C THR A 336 11.98 -12.28 -18.15
N MET A 337 11.64 -11.54 -19.21
CA MET A 337 12.19 -10.22 -19.48
C MET A 337 11.85 -9.20 -18.38
N GLU A 338 10.72 -9.36 -17.70
CA GLU A 338 10.37 -8.52 -16.55
C GLU A 338 11.29 -8.76 -15.34
N MET A 339 11.94 -9.93 -15.24
CA MET A 339 12.87 -10.28 -14.17
C MET A 339 14.32 -9.86 -14.45
N VAL A 340 14.72 -9.79 -15.70
CA VAL A 340 16.11 -9.51 -16.11
C VAL A 340 16.73 -8.30 -15.40
N PRO A 341 16.04 -7.14 -15.24
CA PRO A 341 16.61 -6.00 -14.51
C PRO A 341 16.95 -6.31 -13.05
N TRP A 342 16.15 -7.14 -12.39
CA TRP A 342 16.41 -7.56 -11.00
C TRP A 342 17.56 -8.58 -10.93
N ILE A 343 17.57 -9.57 -11.81
CA ILE A 343 18.63 -10.59 -11.87
C ILE A 343 19.99 -9.92 -12.13
N ARG A 344 20.05 -8.90 -13.01
CA ARG A 344 21.26 -8.13 -13.28
C ARG A 344 21.87 -7.47 -12.04
N THR A 345 21.08 -7.23 -11.00
CA THR A 345 21.62 -6.65 -9.76
C THR A 345 22.50 -7.62 -8.95
N PHE A 346 22.55 -8.91 -9.35
CA PHE A 346 23.36 -9.95 -8.74
C PHE A 346 24.53 -10.43 -9.61
N LEU A 347 24.82 -9.74 -10.71
CA LEU A 347 25.76 -10.19 -11.78
C LEU A 347 27.06 -10.79 -11.28
N CYS A 348 27.75 -10.15 -10.33
CA CYS A 348 29.07 -10.63 -9.83
C CYS A 348 28.95 -11.85 -8.88
N ARG A 349 27.75 -12.34 -8.63
CA ARG A 349 27.50 -13.47 -7.72
C ARG A 349 26.84 -14.65 -8.42
N ILE A 350 26.37 -14.45 -9.65
CA ILE A 350 25.72 -15.52 -10.42
C ILE A 350 26.77 -16.50 -10.89
N THR A 351 26.67 -17.75 -10.44
CA THR A 351 27.53 -18.86 -10.86
C THR A 351 26.89 -19.71 -11.93
N GLU A 352 25.58 -19.85 -11.89
CA GLU A 352 24.79 -20.59 -12.88
C GLU A 352 23.53 -19.81 -13.21
N LEU A 353 23.10 -19.87 -14.48
CA LEU A 353 21.90 -19.19 -14.94
C LEU A 353 21.27 -20.00 -16.07
N HIS A 354 19.98 -20.32 -15.88
CA HIS A 354 19.20 -21.07 -16.83
C HIS A 354 17.81 -20.44 -17.00
N PHE A 355 17.46 -20.06 -18.23
CA PHE A 355 16.11 -19.67 -18.60
C PHE A 355 15.54 -20.62 -19.63
N SER A 356 14.29 -21.03 -19.49
CA SER A 356 13.59 -21.77 -20.54
C SER A 356 13.42 -20.92 -21.80
N ASN A 357 13.25 -19.60 -21.64
CA ASN A 357 13.29 -18.61 -22.72
C ASN A 357 14.75 -18.36 -23.18
N LYS A 358 15.18 -19.10 -24.18
CA LYS A 358 16.57 -19.03 -24.68
C LYS A 358 16.94 -17.68 -25.29
N ALA A 359 15.98 -16.93 -25.82
CA ALA A 359 16.23 -15.60 -26.34
C ALA A 359 16.57 -14.61 -25.20
N ALA A 360 15.86 -14.70 -24.09
CA ALA A 360 16.14 -13.90 -22.88
C ALA A 360 17.49 -14.29 -22.25
N GLU A 361 17.82 -15.60 -22.22
CA GLU A 361 19.09 -16.08 -21.69
C GLU A 361 20.27 -15.58 -22.54
N THR A 362 20.15 -15.68 -23.86
CA THR A 362 21.17 -15.20 -24.80
C THR A 362 21.40 -13.71 -24.66
N LEU A 363 20.31 -12.92 -24.64
CA LEU A 363 20.40 -11.48 -24.45
C LEU A 363 21.10 -11.10 -23.14
N PHE A 364 20.79 -11.81 -22.05
CA PHE A 364 21.46 -11.59 -20.76
C PHE A 364 22.96 -11.84 -20.83
N LYS A 365 23.37 -12.97 -21.44
CA LYS A 365 24.79 -13.36 -21.60
C LYS A 365 25.54 -12.43 -22.55
N ASP A 366 24.90 -12.01 -23.65
CA ASP A 366 25.48 -11.08 -24.62
C ASP A 366 25.75 -9.72 -24.00
N ASP A 367 24.77 -9.18 -23.23
CA ASP A 367 24.93 -7.92 -22.50
C ASP A 367 26.07 -7.98 -21.48
N PHE A 368 26.19 -9.10 -20.77
CA PHE A 368 27.28 -9.33 -19.81
C PHE A 368 28.65 -9.37 -20.53
N SER A 369 28.73 -10.13 -21.62
CA SER A 369 29.94 -10.22 -22.44
C SER A 369 30.34 -8.87 -23.06
N ALA A 370 29.36 -8.07 -23.49
CA ALA A 370 29.58 -6.73 -24.00
C ALA A 370 30.13 -5.80 -22.88
N MET A 371 29.58 -5.90 -21.67
CA MET A 371 30.07 -5.17 -20.50
C MET A 371 31.53 -5.54 -20.18
N CYS A 372 31.86 -6.83 -20.11
CA CYS A 372 33.22 -7.28 -19.86
C CYS A 372 34.22 -6.75 -20.89
N ARG A 373 33.86 -6.77 -22.18
CA ARG A 373 34.69 -6.19 -23.25
C ARG A 373 34.91 -4.69 -23.09
N LEU A 374 33.87 -3.93 -22.73
CA LEU A 374 33.97 -2.49 -22.51
C LEU A 374 34.91 -2.13 -21.35
N TYR A 375 34.94 -2.94 -20.31
CA TYR A 375 35.81 -2.73 -19.15
C TYR A 375 37.16 -3.40 -19.25
N GLY A 376 37.48 -4.07 -20.37
CA GLY A 376 38.72 -4.79 -20.55
C GLY A 376 38.90 -5.97 -19.59
N VAL A 377 37.80 -6.51 -19.07
CA VAL A 377 37.76 -7.66 -18.18
C VAL A 377 37.41 -8.89 -19.03
N GLY A 378 38.37 -9.81 -19.16
CA GLY A 378 38.23 -10.98 -20.03
C GLY A 378 39.36 -10.98 -21.06
N GLY A 379 40.52 -11.47 -20.66
CA GLY A 379 41.59 -11.86 -21.59
C GLY A 379 41.16 -13.05 -22.43
N GLU A 380 41.80 -13.25 -23.54
CA GLU A 380 41.56 -14.18 -24.65
C GLU A 380 41.38 -15.66 -24.30
N GLU A 381 40.64 -16.04 -23.27
CA GLU A 381 40.31 -17.45 -23.02
C GLU A 381 38.87 -17.57 -22.50
N ALA A 382 37.91 -17.78 -23.40
CA ALA A 382 36.63 -18.43 -23.14
C ALA A 382 36.20 -19.24 -24.38
#